data_317981865c706f262a0c647ba7e3af9b
#
_entry.id   317981865c706f262a0c647ba7e3af9b
#
_cell.length_a   1.000
_cell.length_b   1.000
_cell.length_c   1.000
_cell.angle_alpha   90.00
_cell.angle_beta   90.00
_cell.angle_gamma   90.00
#
_symmetry.space_group_name_H-M   'P 1'
#
loop_
_entity.id
_entity.type
_entity.pdbx_description
1 polymer ?
#
loop_
_entity_poly.entity_id
_entity_poly.type
_entity_poly.pdbx_seq_one_letter_code
_entity_poly.pdbx_strand_id
1 'polypeptide(L)'
;MHFPKIAALALCALLAIAARGDWNARLTVSPSGSHIIGNPAAATRLTEYISYTCSHCADFDRQASDPLRLVYVTSGKLSLEIRHLVRDPIDLAVAMLTNCGPPAKFLQNHTTFLRQQAQWLGRAGSVSPGQKARWSSGPAMARRRAMADDLGFYQTMQARGYDRPAVDRCLADEAMASRLAEQTDEAVRIGVPGTPSFLIDGELLTGTHDWQTLQAQLKARL
;
A
#
# COMPACT_ATOMS: atom_id res chain seq x y z
N MET A 1 -51.68 -31.47 -11.67
CA MET A 1 -50.93 -31.01 -10.51
C MET A 1 -49.45 -30.89 -10.87
N HIS A 2 -49.02 -29.67 -11.30
CA HIS A 2 -47.64 -29.41 -11.75
C HIS A 2 -47.16 -28.08 -11.11
N PHE A 3 -46.71 -28.17 -9.84
CA PHE A 3 -45.99 -27.07 -9.20
C PHE A 3 -44.93 -27.67 -8.26
N PRO A 4 -43.67 -27.84 -8.70
CA PRO A 4 -42.55 -27.45 -7.85
C PRO A 4 -41.28 -26.97 -8.61
N LYS A 5 -41.26 -26.82 -9.94
CA LYS A 5 -40.00 -26.53 -10.68
C LYS A 5 -39.58 -25.04 -10.69
N ILE A 6 -40.49 -24.10 -10.45
CA ILE A 6 -40.21 -22.65 -10.52
C ILE A 6 -39.55 -22.13 -9.23
N ALA A 7 -39.86 -22.70 -8.09
CA ALA A 7 -39.30 -22.28 -6.79
C ALA A 7 -37.80 -22.58 -6.63
N ALA A 8 -37.31 -23.66 -7.23
CA ALA A 8 -35.89 -24.07 -7.14
C ALA A 8 -34.96 -23.15 -7.96
N LEU A 9 -35.42 -22.65 -9.10
CA LEU A 9 -34.63 -21.74 -9.94
C LEU A 9 -34.50 -20.33 -9.33
N ALA A 10 -35.54 -19.84 -8.63
CA ALA A 10 -35.50 -18.55 -7.96
C ALA A 10 -34.54 -18.55 -6.74
N LEU A 11 -34.44 -19.66 -6.03
CA LEU A 11 -33.55 -19.82 -4.88
C LEU A 11 -32.07 -19.84 -5.29
N CYS A 12 -31.73 -20.48 -6.41
CA CYS A 12 -30.38 -20.48 -6.96
C CYS A 12 -29.92 -19.08 -7.44
N ALA A 13 -30.84 -18.27 -8.00
CA ALA A 13 -30.52 -16.92 -8.44
C ALA A 13 -30.25 -15.95 -7.26
N LEU A 14 -30.97 -16.13 -6.14
CA LEU A 14 -30.78 -15.35 -4.92
C LEU A 14 -29.44 -15.68 -4.21
N LEU A 15 -28.98 -16.93 -4.26
CA LEU A 15 -27.69 -17.35 -3.71
C LEU A 15 -26.52 -16.80 -4.53
N ALA A 16 -26.66 -16.60 -5.85
CA ALA A 16 -25.64 -16.02 -6.70
C ALA A 16 -25.43 -14.52 -6.46
N ILE A 17 -26.45 -13.79 -5.98
CA ILE A 17 -26.35 -12.37 -5.64
C ILE A 17 -25.66 -12.15 -4.30
N ALA A 18 -25.79 -13.08 -3.36
CA ALA A 18 -25.13 -13.00 -2.04
C ALA A 18 -23.61 -13.21 -2.06
N ALA A 19 -23.03 -13.64 -3.16
CA ALA A 19 -21.60 -13.94 -3.31
C ALA A 19 -20.76 -12.76 -3.87
N ARG A 20 -21.35 -11.59 -4.12
CA ARG A 20 -20.58 -10.38 -4.45
C ARG A 20 -20.05 -9.76 -3.16
N GLY A 21 -18.97 -10.31 -2.63
CA GLY A 21 -18.24 -9.72 -1.51
C GLY A 21 -17.81 -8.29 -1.84
N ASP A 22 -17.75 -7.43 -0.82
CA ASP A 22 -17.12 -6.12 -0.97
C ASP A 22 -15.61 -6.31 -1.21
N TRP A 23 -15.23 -6.35 -2.48
CA TRP A 23 -13.83 -6.53 -2.87
C TRP A 23 -12.92 -5.42 -2.34
N ASN A 24 -13.45 -4.23 -2.07
CA ASN A 24 -12.68 -3.15 -1.46
C ASN A 24 -12.30 -3.42 0.01
N ALA A 25 -13.10 -4.21 0.72
CA ALA A 25 -12.82 -4.61 2.09
C ALA A 25 -11.89 -5.83 2.17
N ARG A 26 -11.69 -6.53 1.05
CA ARG A 26 -10.84 -7.72 1.01
C ARG A 26 -9.38 -7.34 0.79
N LEU A 27 -8.57 -7.57 1.81
CA LEU A 27 -7.13 -7.37 1.78
C LEU A 27 -6.42 -8.65 2.21
N THR A 28 -5.43 -9.07 1.42
CA THR A 28 -4.56 -10.22 1.70
C THR A 28 -3.10 -9.79 1.63
N VAL A 29 -2.23 -10.52 2.32
CA VAL A 29 -0.78 -10.30 2.27
C VAL A 29 -0.15 -11.43 1.47
N SER A 30 0.67 -11.10 0.50
CA SER A 30 1.40 -12.08 -0.30
C SER A 30 2.56 -12.69 0.50
N PRO A 31 3.16 -13.79 0.04
CA PRO A 31 4.39 -14.34 0.65
C PRO A 31 5.55 -13.34 0.69
N SER A 32 5.65 -12.42 -0.26
CA SER A 32 6.65 -11.33 -0.27
C SER A 32 6.32 -10.18 0.67
N GLY A 33 5.19 -10.23 1.39
CA GLY A 33 4.75 -9.17 2.30
C GLY A 33 4.05 -8.00 1.60
N SER A 34 3.76 -8.07 0.29
CA SER A 34 2.96 -7.05 -0.39
C SER A 34 1.48 -7.16 -0.02
N HIS A 35 0.74 -6.06 -0.16
CA HIS A 35 -0.68 -6.00 0.15
C HIS A 35 -1.52 -6.05 -1.13
N ILE A 36 -2.43 -7.03 -1.22
CA ILE A 36 -3.32 -7.23 -2.35
C ILE A 36 -4.75 -6.90 -1.93
N ILE A 37 -5.34 -5.92 -2.59
CA ILE A 37 -6.70 -5.45 -2.38
C ILE A 37 -7.56 -5.95 -3.54
N GLY A 38 -8.71 -6.53 -3.23
CA GLY A 38 -9.68 -6.95 -4.24
C GLY A 38 -9.87 -8.45 -4.34
N ASN A 39 -10.40 -8.87 -5.50
CA ASN A 39 -10.65 -10.26 -5.82
C ASN A 39 -9.31 -10.98 -6.08
N PRO A 40 -8.90 -11.99 -5.30
CA PRO A 40 -7.66 -12.73 -5.56
C PRO A 40 -7.69 -13.53 -6.87
N ALA A 41 -8.89 -13.80 -7.41
CA ALA A 41 -9.09 -14.45 -8.71
C ALA A 41 -9.44 -13.43 -9.82
N ALA A 42 -9.13 -12.13 -9.64
CA ALA A 42 -9.31 -11.12 -10.68
C ALA A 42 -8.49 -11.49 -11.92
N ALA A 43 -9.09 -11.29 -13.10
CA ALA A 43 -8.42 -11.56 -14.37
C ALA A 43 -7.20 -10.65 -14.59
N THR A 44 -7.21 -9.46 -13.97
CA THR A 44 -6.12 -8.48 -14.09
C THR A 44 -5.56 -8.14 -12.71
N ARG A 45 -4.24 -8.18 -12.58
CA ARG A 45 -3.52 -7.69 -11.40
C ARG A 45 -2.73 -6.44 -11.76
N LEU A 46 -3.08 -5.33 -11.13
CA LEU A 46 -2.28 -4.11 -11.14
C LEU A 46 -1.31 -4.14 -9.95
N THR A 47 -0.01 -4.12 -10.20
CA THR A 47 1.01 -3.94 -9.15
C THR A 47 1.53 -2.50 -9.21
N GLU A 48 1.52 -1.82 -8.06
CA GLU A 48 2.07 -0.49 -7.88
C GLU A 48 3.31 -0.56 -7.00
N TYR A 49 4.45 -0.08 -7.50
CA TYR A 49 5.66 0.14 -6.71
C TYR A 49 5.69 1.56 -6.21
N ILE A 50 5.75 1.72 -4.89
CA ILE A 50 5.69 3.02 -4.21
C ILE A 50 6.89 3.27 -3.30
N SER A 51 7.13 4.55 -3.03
CA SER A 51 7.98 5.05 -1.94
C SER A 51 7.25 6.14 -1.18
N TYR A 52 7.31 6.11 0.14
CA TYR A 52 6.68 7.16 0.95
C TYR A 52 7.43 8.49 0.90
N THR A 53 8.71 8.51 0.50
CA THR A 53 9.46 9.76 0.28
C THR A 53 9.37 10.27 -1.16
N CYS A 54 8.58 9.63 -2.04
CA CYS A 54 8.32 10.08 -3.40
C CYS A 54 7.07 10.99 -3.46
N SER A 55 7.24 12.25 -3.85
CA SER A 55 6.12 13.20 -4.01
C SER A 55 5.12 12.77 -5.07
N HIS A 56 5.58 12.18 -6.17
CA HIS A 56 4.72 11.67 -7.23
C HIS A 56 3.83 10.50 -6.76
N CYS A 57 4.28 9.67 -5.79
CA CYS A 57 3.44 8.65 -5.18
C CYS A 57 2.31 9.27 -4.35
N ALA A 58 2.59 10.36 -3.61
CA ALA A 58 1.54 11.07 -2.88
C ALA A 58 0.55 11.79 -3.82
N ASP A 59 1.04 12.32 -4.95
CA ASP A 59 0.20 12.90 -6.01
C ASP A 59 -0.68 11.83 -6.65
N PHE A 60 -0.12 10.66 -6.94
CA PHE A 60 -0.85 9.52 -7.48
C PHE A 60 -1.94 9.03 -6.52
N ASP A 61 -1.63 8.82 -5.22
CA ASP A 61 -2.62 8.40 -4.22
C ASP A 61 -3.82 9.36 -4.17
N ARG A 62 -3.57 10.67 -4.20
CA ARG A 62 -4.64 11.68 -4.18
C ARG A 62 -5.57 11.61 -5.39
N GLN A 63 -5.05 11.24 -6.56
CA GLN A 63 -5.81 11.21 -7.82
C GLN A 63 -6.42 9.84 -8.11
N ALA A 64 -5.73 8.77 -7.77
CA ALA A 64 -6.00 7.42 -8.22
C ALA A 64 -6.67 6.52 -7.18
N SER A 65 -6.43 6.75 -5.88
CA SER A 65 -6.84 5.84 -4.81
C SER A 65 -8.35 5.53 -4.84
N ASP A 66 -9.20 6.56 -4.93
CA ASP A 66 -10.65 6.37 -4.99
C ASP A 66 -11.12 5.78 -6.32
N PRO A 67 -10.74 6.30 -7.52
CA PRO A 67 -11.11 5.69 -8.80
C PRO A 67 -10.67 4.23 -8.93
N LEU A 68 -9.43 3.89 -8.54
CA LEU A 68 -8.96 2.51 -8.59
C LEU A 68 -9.83 1.59 -7.75
N ARG A 69 -10.12 1.99 -6.53
CA ARG A 69 -10.88 1.17 -5.60
C ARG A 69 -12.36 1.09 -5.95
N LEU A 70 -13.00 2.23 -6.21
CA LEU A 70 -14.46 2.31 -6.38
C LEU A 70 -14.93 1.87 -7.76
N VAL A 71 -14.09 1.97 -8.79
CA VAL A 71 -14.46 1.58 -10.15
C VAL A 71 -13.86 0.22 -10.52
N TYR A 72 -12.52 0.08 -10.37
CA TYR A 72 -11.83 -1.09 -10.91
C TYR A 72 -11.83 -2.28 -9.93
N VAL A 73 -11.43 -2.05 -8.66
CA VAL A 73 -11.37 -3.14 -7.67
C VAL A 73 -12.77 -3.65 -7.32
N THR A 74 -13.74 -2.75 -7.10
CA THR A 74 -15.14 -3.11 -6.78
C THR A 74 -15.77 -3.99 -7.87
N SER A 75 -15.37 -3.82 -9.14
CA SER A 75 -15.86 -4.66 -10.24
C SER A 75 -15.50 -6.15 -10.07
N GLY A 76 -14.47 -6.45 -9.27
CA GLY A 76 -13.89 -7.78 -9.11
C GLY A 76 -13.03 -8.24 -10.28
N LYS A 77 -12.90 -7.42 -11.34
CA LYS A 77 -12.07 -7.71 -12.52
C LYS A 77 -10.59 -7.37 -12.31
N LEU A 78 -10.29 -6.44 -11.40
CA LEU A 78 -8.94 -6.01 -11.06
C LEU A 78 -8.65 -6.24 -9.58
N SER A 79 -7.46 -6.74 -9.29
CA SER A 79 -6.83 -6.70 -7.96
C SER A 79 -5.69 -5.68 -7.98
N LEU A 80 -5.55 -4.91 -6.89
CA LEU A 80 -4.47 -3.94 -6.71
C LEU A 80 -3.45 -4.52 -5.72
N GLU A 81 -2.22 -4.69 -6.14
CA GLU A 81 -1.10 -5.07 -5.29
C GLU A 81 -0.18 -3.87 -5.06
N ILE A 82 0.07 -3.54 -3.78
CA ILE A 82 0.99 -2.46 -3.40
C ILE A 82 2.30 -3.08 -2.92
N ARG A 83 3.40 -2.70 -3.55
CA ARG A 83 4.78 -3.08 -3.23
C ARG A 83 5.63 -1.87 -2.91
N HIS A 84 6.63 -2.08 -2.08
CA HIS A 84 7.54 -1.01 -1.69
C HIS A 84 8.85 -1.04 -2.49
N LEU A 85 9.27 0.12 -2.97
CA LEU A 85 10.61 0.41 -3.42
C LEU A 85 11.21 1.42 -2.45
N VAL A 86 11.87 0.91 -1.42
CA VAL A 86 12.41 1.73 -0.32
C VAL A 86 13.64 2.49 -0.80
N ARG A 87 13.62 3.81 -0.67
CA ARG A 87 14.65 4.71 -1.22
C ARG A 87 15.65 5.22 -0.17
N ASP A 88 15.19 5.33 1.07
CA ASP A 88 15.97 5.93 2.16
C ASP A 88 15.48 5.45 3.54
N PRO A 89 16.22 5.74 4.64
CA PRO A 89 15.84 5.30 5.97
C PRO A 89 14.50 5.85 6.50
N ILE A 90 14.07 7.05 6.06
CA ILE A 90 12.77 7.61 6.45
C ILE A 90 11.67 6.83 5.75
N ASP A 91 11.84 6.54 4.46
CA ASP A 91 10.93 5.72 3.67
C ASP A 91 10.74 4.34 4.32
N LEU A 92 11.85 3.67 4.72
CA LEU A 92 11.78 2.41 5.45
C LEU A 92 10.97 2.52 6.74
N ALA A 93 11.22 3.55 7.54
CA ALA A 93 10.48 3.74 8.80
C ALA A 93 8.98 3.91 8.54
N VAL A 94 8.59 4.70 7.55
CA VAL A 94 7.18 4.87 7.16
C VAL A 94 6.60 3.58 6.60
N ALA A 95 7.32 2.86 5.73
CA ALA A 95 6.88 1.58 5.21
C ALA A 95 6.62 0.55 6.32
N MET A 96 7.49 0.48 7.34
CA MET A 96 7.27 -0.37 8.52
C MET A 96 6.03 0.04 9.31
N LEU A 97 5.76 1.34 9.46
CA LEU A 97 4.60 1.86 10.18
C LEU A 97 3.29 1.62 9.41
N THR A 98 3.30 1.69 8.10
CA THR A 98 2.10 1.40 7.30
C THR A 98 1.74 -0.08 7.32
N ASN A 99 2.73 -0.95 7.45
CA ASN A 99 2.57 -2.39 7.63
C ASN A 99 2.27 -2.81 9.08
N CYS A 100 2.18 -1.85 10.01
CA CYS A 100 1.97 -2.10 11.44
C CYS A 100 0.55 -2.64 11.72
N GLY A 101 0.46 -3.68 12.53
CA GLY A 101 -0.81 -4.25 13.00
C GLY A 101 -1.50 -5.19 12.01
N PRO A 102 -2.83 -5.40 12.14
CA PRO A 102 -3.54 -6.31 11.25
C PRO A 102 -3.58 -5.78 9.80
N PRO A 103 -3.50 -6.69 8.80
CA PRO A 103 -3.50 -6.31 7.38
C PRO A 103 -4.62 -5.34 6.99
N ALA A 104 -5.81 -5.49 7.56
CA ALA A 104 -6.96 -4.61 7.28
C ALA A 104 -6.70 -3.12 7.59
N LYS A 105 -5.71 -2.80 8.43
CA LYS A 105 -5.35 -1.40 8.72
C LYS A 105 -4.37 -0.79 7.70
N PHE A 106 -3.74 -1.62 6.86
CA PHE A 106 -2.70 -1.18 5.92
C PHE A 106 -3.14 0.00 5.05
N LEU A 107 -4.26 -0.13 4.32
CA LEU A 107 -4.70 0.93 3.41
C LEU A 107 -4.91 2.28 4.09
N GLN A 108 -5.49 2.27 5.28
CA GLN A 108 -5.72 3.50 6.02
C GLN A 108 -4.40 4.12 6.51
N ASN A 109 -3.45 3.29 6.96
CA ASN A 109 -2.12 3.77 7.33
C ASN A 109 -1.39 4.32 6.10
N HIS A 110 -1.38 3.57 4.99
CA HIS A 110 -0.79 3.92 3.70
C HIS A 110 -1.26 5.30 3.22
N THR A 111 -2.56 5.46 3.03
CA THR A 111 -3.16 6.73 2.59
C THR A 111 -2.88 7.87 3.58
N THR A 112 -2.90 7.60 4.89
CA THR A 112 -2.61 8.62 5.91
C THR A 112 -1.20 9.18 5.75
N PHE A 113 -0.18 8.30 5.62
CA PHE A 113 1.20 8.74 5.46
C PHE A 113 1.44 9.46 4.14
N LEU A 114 0.86 9.00 3.02
CA LEU A 114 0.97 9.69 1.73
C LEU A 114 0.30 11.07 1.75
N ARG A 115 -0.90 11.19 2.32
CA ARG A 115 -1.62 12.48 2.41
C ARG A 115 -0.92 13.48 3.32
N GLN A 116 -0.22 13.03 4.35
CA GLN A 116 0.56 13.88 5.26
C GLN A 116 2.01 14.08 4.80
N GLN A 117 2.40 13.53 3.65
CA GLN A 117 3.79 13.49 3.18
C GLN A 117 4.47 14.86 3.17
N ALA A 118 3.87 15.86 2.58
CA ALA A 118 4.44 17.22 2.50
C ALA A 118 4.74 17.80 3.90
N GLN A 119 3.89 17.50 4.89
CA GLN A 119 4.05 17.99 6.25
C GLN A 119 5.26 17.36 6.95
N TRP A 120 5.37 16.03 6.92
CA TRP A 120 6.47 15.37 7.62
C TRP A 120 7.80 15.44 6.84
N LEU A 121 7.78 15.53 5.49
CA LEU A 121 8.97 15.86 4.70
C LEU A 121 9.46 17.28 4.98
N GLY A 122 8.55 18.25 5.15
CA GLY A 122 8.91 19.59 5.57
C GLY A 122 9.63 19.60 6.92
N ARG A 123 9.18 18.79 7.90
CA ARG A 123 9.89 18.58 9.17
C ARG A 123 11.27 17.98 8.95
N ALA A 124 11.39 16.94 8.09
CA ALA A 124 12.67 16.31 7.77
C ALA A 124 13.69 17.30 7.20
N GLY A 125 13.23 18.27 6.42
CA GLY A 125 14.08 19.34 5.88
C GLY A 125 14.56 20.33 6.94
N SER A 126 13.88 20.45 8.08
CA SER A 126 14.14 21.45 9.12
C SER A 126 14.75 20.90 10.41
N VAL A 127 15.07 19.59 10.47
CA VAL A 127 15.69 19.00 11.67
C VAL A 127 17.10 19.52 11.90
N SER A 128 17.45 19.66 13.19
CA SER A 128 18.78 20.09 13.62
C SER A 128 19.89 19.06 13.29
N PRO A 129 21.17 19.46 13.26
CA PRO A 129 22.29 18.52 13.13
C PRO A 129 22.28 17.42 14.17
N GLY A 130 21.90 17.72 15.42
CA GLY A 130 21.81 16.72 16.50
C GLY A 130 20.71 15.67 16.26
N GLN A 131 19.58 16.08 15.70
CA GLN A 131 18.54 15.14 15.27
C GLN A 131 19.02 14.23 14.13
N LYS A 132 19.66 14.78 13.09
CA LYS A 132 20.26 14.01 11.99
C LYS A 132 21.29 13.00 12.49
N ALA A 133 22.13 13.38 13.47
CA ALA A 133 23.11 12.48 14.06
C ALA A 133 22.46 11.25 14.72
N ARG A 134 21.30 11.40 15.39
CA ARG A 134 20.55 10.27 15.98
C ARG A 134 19.95 9.34 14.91
N TRP A 135 19.70 9.82 13.71
CA TRP A 135 19.15 9.00 12.60
C TRP A 135 20.21 8.11 11.94
N SER A 136 21.50 8.43 12.14
CA SER A 136 22.63 7.70 11.54
C SER A 136 23.46 6.91 12.55
N SER A 137 23.25 7.08 13.86
CA SER A 137 24.05 6.44 14.89
C SER A 137 23.25 5.45 15.75
N GLY A 138 23.94 4.41 16.24
CA GLY A 138 23.35 3.39 17.09
C GLY A 138 22.57 2.28 16.35
N PRO A 139 21.87 1.42 17.11
CA PRO A 139 21.09 0.31 16.53
C PRO A 139 19.98 0.79 15.58
N ALA A 140 19.65 -0.02 14.56
CA ALA A 140 18.64 0.31 13.53
C ALA A 140 17.31 0.72 14.15
N MET A 141 16.81 -0.03 15.13
CA MET A 141 15.59 0.31 15.87
C MET A 141 15.65 1.70 16.53
N ALA A 142 16.78 2.06 17.17
CA ALA A 142 16.93 3.37 17.82
C ALA A 142 16.90 4.51 16.79
N ARG A 143 17.51 4.32 15.63
CA ARG A 143 17.48 5.28 14.53
C ARG A 143 16.07 5.49 13.99
N ARG A 144 15.31 4.40 13.76
CA ARG A 144 13.92 4.45 13.28
C ARG A 144 13.00 5.14 14.29
N ARG A 145 13.18 4.87 15.60
CA ARG A 145 12.45 5.56 16.68
C ARG A 145 12.75 7.05 16.74
N ALA A 146 14.03 7.44 16.58
CA ALA A 146 14.41 8.84 16.53
C ALA A 146 13.77 9.57 15.35
N MET A 147 13.75 8.96 14.15
CA MET A 147 13.02 9.51 12.99
C MET A 147 11.52 9.64 13.28
N ALA A 148 10.90 8.61 13.85
CA ALA A 148 9.47 8.62 14.16
C ALA A 148 9.08 9.71 15.17
N ASP A 149 9.95 9.98 16.14
CA ASP A 149 9.77 11.02 17.16
C ASP A 149 9.91 12.42 16.53
N ASP A 150 11.01 12.65 15.83
CA ASP A 150 11.34 13.95 15.21
C ASP A 150 10.34 14.34 14.09
N LEU A 151 9.82 13.36 13.34
CA LEU A 151 8.95 13.60 12.20
C LEU A 151 7.45 13.54 12.55
N GLY A 152 7.10 13.23 13.80
CA GLY A 152 5.72 13.20 14.27
C GLY A 152 4.96 11.91 13.88
N PHE A 153 5.67 10.82 13.59
CA PHE A 153 5.04 9.57 13.20
C PHE A 153 4.31 8.88 14.37
N TYR A 154 4.76 9.08 15.61
CA TYR A 154 4.03 8.60 16.79
C TYR A 154 2.64 9.24 16.89
N GLN A 155 2.52 10.55 16.66
CA GLN A 155 1.25 11.25 16.67
C GLN A 155 0.34 10.77 15.53
N THR A 156 0.91 10.59 14.33
CA THR A 156 0.17 10.02 13.19
C THR A 156 -0.38 8.64 13.54
N MET A 157 0.45 7.74 14.09
CA MET A 157 0.03 6.39 14.44
C MET A 157 -0.95 6.37 15.62
N GLN A 158 -0.80 7.26 16.59
CA GLN A 158 -1.75 7.41 17.71
C GLN A 158 -3.13 7.80 17.19
N ALA A 159 -3.22 8.73 16.26
CA ALA A 159 -4.47 9.08 15.59
C ALA A 159 -5.08 7.91 14.80
N ARG A 160 -4.26 6.91 14.43
CA ARG A 160 -4.68 5.64 13.81
C ARG A 160 -5.05 4.55 14.83
N GLY A 161 -4.99 4.85 16.13
CA GLY A 161 -5.34 3.93 17.21
C GLY A 161 -4.21 2.98 17.64
N TYR A 162 -2.95 3.37 17.43
CA TYR A 162 -1.78 2.64 17.95
C TYR A 162 -1.19 3.37 19.14
N ASP A 163 -0.92 2.65 20.21
CA ASP A 163 -0.14 3.17 21.32
C ASP A 163 1.37 3.20 20.99
N ARG A 164 2.14 3.96 21.78
CA ARG A 164 3.59 4.07 21.57
C ARG A 164 4.31 2.70 21.61
N PRO A 165 4.01 1.80 22.55
CA PRO A 165 4.62 0.46 22.57
C PRO A 165 4.33 -0.35 21.30
N ALA A 166 3.13 -0.23 20.71
CA ALA A 166 2.82 -0.91 19.45
C ALA A 166 3.64 -0.34 18.29
N VAL A 167 3.75 0.99 18.19
CA VAL A 167 4.60 1.65 17.19
C VAL A 167 6.06 1.23 17.36
N ASP A 168 6.56 1.18 18.60
CA ASP A 168 7.93 0.75 18.91
C ASP A 168 8.21 -0.69 18.47
N ARG A 169 7.25 -1.61 18.66
CA ARG A 169 7.37 -2.99 18.17
C ARG A 169 7.44 -3.06 16.64
N CYS A 170 6.60 -2.27 15.93
CA CYS A 170 6.63 -2.23 14.49
C CYS A 170 7.95 -1.70 13.94
N LEU A 171 8.52 -0.65 14.55
CA LEU A 171 9.82 -0.09 14.16
C LEU A 171 11.02 -1.01 14.52
N ALA A 172 10.81 -1.98 15.42
CA ALA A 172 11.79 -2.97 15.82
C ALA A 172 11.71 -4.29 15.02
N ASP A 173 10.71 -4.45 14.14
CA ASP A 173 10.49 -5.68 13.38
C ASP A 173 11.50 -5.81 12.22
N GLU A 174 12.64 -6.45 12.51
CA GLU A 174 13.70 -6.67 11.51
C GLU A 174 13.25 -7.65 10.40
N ALA A 175 12.34 -8.57 10.68
CA ALA A 175 11.81 -9.46 9.66
C ALA A 175 10.96 -8.67 8.64
N MET A 176 10.18 -7.70 9.10
CA MET A 176 9.47 -6.79 8.21
C MET A 176 10.45 -5.90 7.42
N ALA A 177 11.47 -5.35 8.06
CA ALA A 177 12.49 -4.56 7.37
C ALA A 177 13.18 -5.36 6.25
N SER A 178 13.50 -6.65 6.51
CA SER A 178 14.07 -7.55 5.50
C SER A 178 13.11 -7.78 4.32
N ARG A 179 11.83 -8.06 4.58
CA ARG A 179 10.82 -8.23 3.51
C ARG A 179 10.67 -6.98 2.64
N LEU A 180 10.73 -5.79 3.25
CA LEU A 180 10.66 -4.51 2.50
C LEU A 180 11.91 -4.29 1.65
N ALA A 181 13.09 -4.70 2.14
CA ALA A 181 14.32 -4.68 1.36
C ALA A 181 14.25 -5.68 0.19
N GLU A 182 13.76 -6.90 0.42
CA GLU A 182 13.56 -7.91 -0.63
C GLU A 182 12.61 -7.43 -1.74
N GLN A 183 11.53 -6.70 -1.41
CA GLN A 183 10.66 -6.08 -2.42
C GLN A 183 11.41 -5.04 -3.24
N THR A 184 12.29 -4.27 -2.61
CA THR A 184 13.14 -3.28 -3.29
C THR A 184 14.14 -3.95 -4.22
N ASP A 185 14.81 -5.01 -3.77
CA ASP A 185 15.74 -5.79 -4.58
C ASP A 185 15.04 -6.45 -5.77
N GLU A 186 13.81 -6.95 -5.58
CA GLU A 186 12.99 -7.48 -6.66
C GLU A 186 12.67 -6.39 -7.69
N ALA A 187 12.24 -5.21 -7.24
CA ALA A 187 11.92 -4.08 -8.12
C ALA A 187 13.14 -3.72 -9.01
N VAL A 188 14.32 -3.62 -8.40
CA VAL A 188 15.58 -3.35 -9.13
C VAL A 188 15.87 -4.45 -10.15
N ARG A 189 15.74 -5.72 -9.75
CA ARG A 189 16.03 -6.89 -10.61
C ARG A 189 15.12 -6.97 -11.84
N ILE A 190 13.84 -6.58 -11.70
CA ILE A 190 12.89 -6.56 -12.83
C ILE A 190 12.91 -5.23 -13.62
N GLY A 191 13.82 -4.32 -13.31
CA GLY A 191 14.04 -3.08 -14.05
C GLY A 191 13.06 -1.95 -13.75
N VAL A 192 12.43 -1.92 -12.55
CA VAL A 192 11.60 -0.79 -12.13
C VAL A 192 12.45 0.46 -11.99
N PRO A 193 12.22 1.53 -12.79
CA PRO A 193 13.14 2.67 -12.86
C PRO A 193 12.99 3.65 -11.71
N GLY A 194 11.90 3.57 -10.95
CA GLY A 194 11.56 4.51 -9.88
C GLY A 194 10.12 4.38 -9.43
N THR A 195 9.60 5.40 -8.74
CA THR A 195 8.24 5.39 -8.17
C THR A 195 7.46 6.65 -8.52
N PRO A 196 6.12 6.56 -8.72
CA PRO A 196 5.40 5.31 -8.84
C PRO A 196 5.72 4.60 -10.15
N SER A 197 5.73 3.26 -10.14
CA SER A 197 5.77 2.44 -11.35
C SER A 197 4.73 1.33 -11.25
N PHE A 198 4.26 0.88 -12.41
CA PHE A 198 3.12 -0.03 -12.48
C PHE A 198 3.44 -1.25 -13.33
N LEU A 199 2.91 -2.41 -12.90
CA LEU A 199 2.87 -3.61 -13.71
C LEU A 199 1.42 -4.05 -13.88
N ILE A 200 1.07 -4.54 -15.05
CA ILE A 200 -0.19 -5.28 -15.28
C ILE A 200 0.18 -6.72 -15.60
N ASP A 201 -0.32 -7.64 -14.77
CA ASP A 201 -0.10 -9.08 -14.88
C ASP A 201 1.40 -9.47 -14.97
N GLY A 202 2.25 -8.70 -14.25
CA GLY A 202 3.69 -8.88 -14.21
C GLY A 202 4.47 -8.14 -15.30
N GLU A 203 3.80 -7.50 -16.26
CA GLU A 203 4.44 -6.71 -17.32
C GLU A 203 4.60 -5.24 -16.89
N LEU A 204 5.84 -4.74 -16.92
CA LEU A 204 6.17 -3.36 -16.54
C LEU A 204 5.64 -2.37 -17.58
N LEU A 205 4.85 -1.40 -17.13
CA LEU A 205 4.31 -0.33 -17.95
C LEU A 205 5.34 0.81 -18.09
N THR A 206 6.22 0.69 -19.07
CA THR A 206 7.24 1.71 -19.33
C THR A 206 6.62 3.06 -19.63
N GLY A 207 7.14 4.14 -19.01
CA GLY A 207 6.66 5.51 -19.22
C GLY A 207 5.32 5.83 -18.55
N THR A 208 4.80 4.93 -17.70
CA THR A 208 3.55 5.13 -16.96
C THR A 208 3.88 5.44 -15.49
N HIS A 209 3.72 6.70 -15.08
CA HIS A 209 4.11 7.18 -13.74
C HIS A 209 3.05 8.09 -13.08
N ASP A 210 1.88 8.23 -13.68
CA ASP A 210 0.77 9.05 -13.20
C ASP A 210 -0.59 8.40 -13.45
N TRP A 211 -1.65 8.97 -12.84
CA TRP A 211 -3.00 8.44 -12.97
C TRP A 211 -3.55 8.55 -14.38
N GLN A 212 -3.26 9.62 -15.10
CA GLN A 212 -3.83 9.86 -16.43
C GLN A 212 -3.37 8.78 -17.42
N THR A 213 -2.07 8.50 -17.44
CA THR A 213 -1.46 7.48 -18.31
C THR A 213 -1.88 6.08 -17.89
N LEU A 214 -1.90 5.78 -16.58
CA LEU A 214 -2.35 4.49 -16.08
C LEU A 214 -3.84 4.23 -16.39
N GLN A 215 -4.72 5.23 -16.20
CA GLN A 215 -6.14 5.08 -16.46
C GLN A 215 -6.43 4.73 -17.93
N ALA A 216 -5.69 5.35 -18.86
CA ALA A 216 -5.83 5.04 -20.28
C ALA A 216 -5.48 3.57 -20.57
N GLN A 217 -4.42 3.06 -19.95
CA GLN A 217 -4.00 1.66 -20.07
C GLN A 217 -5.01 0.68 -19.47
N LEU A 218 -5.58 1.01 -18.30
CA LEU A 218 -6.63 0.19 -17.67
C LEU A 218 -7.90 0.13 -18.52
N LYS A 219 -8.36 1.28 -19.05
CA LYS A 219 -9.53 1.34 -19.94
C LYS A 219 -9.37 0.52 -21.20
N ALA A 220 -8.16 0.37 -21.71
CA ALA A 220 -7.89 -0.41 -22.91
C ALA A 220 -7.89 -1.94 -22.66
N ARG A 221 -7.80 -2.39 -21.38
CA ARG A 221 -7.65 -3.80 -21.01
C ARG A 221 -8.83 -4.39 -20.23
N LEU A 222 -9.72 -3.56 -19.67
CA LEU A 222 -10.83 -3.96 -18.80
C LEU A 222 -12.20 -3.64 -19.38
#